data_1eb4f12bc02e66337c555127f6cebf88
#
_entry.id   1eb4f12bc02e66337c555127f6cebf88
#
_cell.length_a   1.000
_cell.length_b   1.000
_cell.length_c   1.000
_cell.angle_alpha   90.00
_cell.angle_beta   90.00
_cell.angle_gamma   90.00
#
_symmetry.space_group_name_H-M   'P 1'
#
loop_
_entity.id
_entity.type
_entity.pdbx_description
1 polymer ?
#
loop_
_entity_poly.entity_id
_entity_poly.type
_entity_poly.pdbx_seq_one_letter_code
_entity_poly.pdbx_strand_id
1 'polypeptide(L)'
;MNKKPIIAFLYDFDKTLCTTDMQDYTFIPSLGYTPGEFWSIANSFGFENRMDGLLAYMYTMIEECRKKGIRLDRDYLVSCGHAIELFPGVQDWFSRINAFGETLGVEIEHYVLSSGLREIIEGSGIAHEFKQIYACEFYYDESGLAAWPKLDVNFTNKTQFVYRINKGILDVAKDKELNAVSYTHLRAHEAE
;
A
#
# COMPACT_ATOMS: atom_id res chain seq x y z
N MET A 1 10.60 31.25 10.58
CA MET A 1 9.46 31.03 9.67
C MET A 1 8.51 30.07 10.38
N ASN A 2 7.26 30.44 10.60
CA ASN A 2 6.27 29.52 11.15
C ASN A 2 6.03 28.40 10.13
N LYS A 3 6.21 27.12 10.55
CA LYS A 3 5.93 25.96 9.71
C LYS A 3 4.41 25.95 9.41
N LYS A 4 4.03 25.78 8.14
CA LYS A 4 2.62 25.66 7.76
C LYS A 4 2.01 24.43 8.47
N PRO A 5 0.76 24.50 8.93
CA PRO A 5 0.05 23.31 9.36
C PRO A 5 -0.04 22.28 8.23
N ILE A 6 0.05 21.00 8.57
CA ILE A 6 0.00 19.90 7.62
C ILE A 6 -1.35 19.20 7.75
N ILE A 7 -2.00 18.94 6.60
CA ILE A 7 -3.16 18.06 6.51
C ILE A 7 -2.73 16.82 5.73
N ALA A 8 -2.75 15.65 6.37
CA ALA A 8 -2.40 14.38 5.75
C ALA A 8 -3.67 13.70 5.23
N PHE A 9 -3.71 13.42 3.93
CA PHE A 9 -4.72 12.58 3.29
C PHE A 9 -4.20 11.14 3.23
N LEU A 10 -4.99 10.22 3.76
CA LEU A 10 -4.66 8.79 3.78
C LEU A 10 -5.68 8.05 2.92
N TYR A 11 -5.19 7.40 1.86
CA TYR A 11 -6.03 6.72 0.89
C TYR A 11 -5.91 5.21 1.04
N ASP A 12 -7.02 4.51 0.97
CA ASP A 12 -7.01 3.14 0.47
C ASP A 12 -6.77 3.17 -1.06
N PHE A 13 -6.32 2.07 -1.67
CA PHE A 13 -5.96 2.08 -3.08
C PHE A 13 -6.98 1.31 -3.93
N ASP A 14 -7.16 0.02 -3.65
CA ASP A 14 -8.07 -0.84 -4.41
C ASP A 14 -9.53 -0.40 -4.25
N LYS A 15 -10.25 -0.24 -5.37
CA LYS A 15 -11.66 0.22 -5.40
C LYS A 15 -11.89 1.58 -4.72
N THR A 16 -10.80 2.32 -4.49
CA THR A 16 -10.83 3.70 -3.94
C THR A 16 -10.16 4.68 -4.90
N LEU A 17 -8.93 4.43 -5.31
CA LEU A 17 -8.22 5.20 -6.33
C LEU A 17 -8.25 4.49 -7.69
N CYS A 18 -8.23 3.17 -7.72
CA CYS A 18 -8.38 2.35 -8.92
C CYS A 18 -9.69 1.56 -8.92
N THR A 19 -10.11 1.10 -10.11
CA THR A 19 -11.47 0.59 -10.36
C THR A 19 -11.72 -0.82 -9.86
N THR A 20 -10.66 -1.63 -9.65
CA THR A 20 -10.73 -3.00 -9.13
C THR A 20 -9.52 -3.32 -8.24
N ASP A 21 -9.36 -4.56 -7.80
CA ASP A 21 -8.16 -4.99 -7.08
C ASP A 21 -6.94 -4.93 -8.02
N MET A 22 -5.83 -4.37 -7.56
CA MET A 22 -4.68 -4.07 -8.42
C MET A 22 -4.07 -5.30 -9.10
N GLN A 23 -4.23 -6.48 -8.52
CA GLN A 23 -3.75 -7.74 -9.08
C GLN A 23 -4.57 -8.19 -10.29
N ASP A 24 -5.83 -7.72 -10.40
CA ASP A 24 -6.77 -8.12 -11.45
C ASP A 24 -6.39 -7.59 -12.83
N TYR A 25 -5.66 -6.46 -12.90
CA TYR A 25 -5.33 -5.83 -14.18
C TYR A 25 -4.31 -6.62 -15.00
N THR A 26 -3.23 -7.09 -14.36
CA THR A 26 -2.11 -7.72 -15.09
C THR A 26 -1.64 -9.00 -14.42
N PHE A 27 -1.41 -8.98 -13.10
CA PHE A 27 -0.79 -10.10 -12.40
C PHE A 27 -1.60 -11.39 -12.54
N ILE A 28 -2.86 -11.38 -12.16
CA ILE A 28 -3.74 -12.58 -12.22
C ILE A 28 -3.92 -13.07 -13.66
N PRO A 29 -4.23 -12.20 -14.65
CA PRO A 29 -4.30 -12.63 -16.05
C PRO A 29 -3.00 -13.24 -16.58
N SER A 30 -1.84 -12.75 -16.15
CA SER A 30 -0.54 -13.30 -16.58
C SER A 30 -0.30 -14.73 -16.10
N LEU A 31 -0.94 -15.14 -15.02
CA LEU A 31 -0.97 -16.52 -14.53
C LEU A 31 -1.95 -17.41 -15.33
N GLY A 32 -2.77 -16.81 -16.20
CA GLY A 32 -3.81 -17.52 -16.94
C GLY A 32 -5.05 -17.82 -16.10
N TYR A 33 -5.28 -17.06 -15.01
CA TYR A 33 -6.44 -17.15 -14.16
C TYR A 33 -7.40 -15.97 -14.36
N THR A 34 -8.67 -16.22 -14.09
CA THR A 34 -9.61 -15.15 -13.76
C THR A 34 -9.41 -14.70 -12.30
N PRO A 35 -9.79 -13.46 -11.92
CA PRO A 35 -9.75 -13.03 -10.53
C PRO A 35 -10.45 -14.01 -9.58
N GLY A 36 -11.64 -14.49 -9.95
CA GLY A 36 -12.40 -15.45 -9.13
C GLY A 36 -11.65 -16.76 -8.87
N GLU A 37 -10.95 -17.30 -9.87
CA GLU A 37 -10.15 -18.52 -9.73
C GLU A 37 -8.95 -18.30 -8.81
N PHE A 38 -8.19 -17.22 -9.01
CA PHE A 38 -7.02 -16.92 -8.18
C PHE A 38 -7.42 -16.70 -6.71
N TRP A 39 -8.40 -15.86 -6.46
CA TRP A 39 -8.87 -15.58 -5.10
C TRP A 39 -9.48 -16.81 -4.44
N SER A 40 -10.12 -17.71 -5.20
CA SER A 40 -10.60 -18.99 -4.68
C SER A 40 -9.44 -19.88 -4.22
N ILE A 41 -8.35 -19.96 -4.99
CA ILE A 41 -7.13 -20.71 -4.62
C ILE A 41 -6.52 -20.14 -3.34
N ALA A 42 -6.31 -18.82 -3.29
CA ALA A 42 -5.70 -18.16 -2.14
C ALA A 42 -6.53 -18.30 -0.87
N ASN A 43 -7.85 -18.09 -0.98
CA ASN A 43 -8.77 -18.21 0.17
C ASN A 43 -8.89 -19.65 0.67
N SER A 44 -8.96 -20.65 -0.24
CA SER A 44 -8.98 -22.05 0.14
C SER A 44 -7.71 -22.45 0.87
N PHE A 45 -6.56 -22.05 0.34
CA PHE A 45 -5.27 -22.29 0.99
C PHE A 45 -5.21 -21.66 2.39
N GLY A 46 -5.66 -20.42 2.53
CA GLY A 46 -5.72 -19.73 3.82
C GLY A 46 -6.62 -20.45 4.81
N PHE A 47 -7.81 -20.85 4.38
CA PHE A 47 -8.78 -21.57 5.22
C PHE A 47 -8.25 -22.93 5.69
N GLU A 48 -7.73 -23.75 4.78
CA GLU A 48 -7.22 -25.11 5.07
C GLU A 48 -6.03 -25.07 6.03
N ASN A 49 -5.17 -24.06 5.90
CA ASN A 49 -3.96 -23.92 6.71
C ASN A 49 -4.15 -22.99 7.93
N ARG A 50 -5.37 -22.46 8.15
CA ARG A 50 -5.66 -21.47 9.21
C ARG A 50 -4.70 -20.29 9.20
N MET A 51 -4.39 -19.83 8.00
CA MET A 51 -3.43 -18.75 7.73
C MET A 51 -4.17 -17.42 7.57
N ASP A 52 -3.51 -16.32 7.95
CA ASP A 52 -4.00 -14.98 7.64
C ASP A 52 -4.20 -14.80 6.13
N GLY A 53 -5.30 -14.17 5.74
CA GLY A 53 -5.69 -14.06 4.33
C GLY A 53 -4.68 -13.31 3.46
N LEU A 54 -4.01 -12.28 4.01
CA LEU A 54 -2.98 -11.54 3.27
C LEU A 54 -1.72 -12.39 3.08
N LEU A 55 -1.29 -13.08 4.12
CA LEU A 55 -0.16 -14.00 4.02
C LEU A 55 -0.47 -15.15 3.07
N ALA A 56 -1.72 -15.64 3.07
CA ALA A 56 -2.16 -16.70 2.18
C ALA A 56 -2.10 -16.27 0.71
N TYR A 57 -2.61 -15.08 0.36
CA TYR A 57 -2.55 -14.63 -1.03
C TYR A 57 -1.11 -14.34 -1.48
N MET A 58 -0.28 -13.71 -0.63
CA MET A 58 1.13 -13.47 -0.95
C MET A 58 1.89 -14.79 -1.16
N TYR A 59 1.64 -15.79 -0.33
CA TYR A 59 2.18 -17.14 -0.53
C TYR A 59 1.69 -17.74 -1.85
N THR A 60 0.39 -17.64 -2.15
CA THR A 60 -0.19 -18.15 -3.39
C THR A 60 0.43 -17.48 -4.62
N MET A 61 0.72 -16.17 -4.57
CA MET A 61 1.43 -15.48 -5.66
C MET A 61 2.79 -16.12 -5.95
N ILE A 62 3.58 -16.39 -4.91
CA ILE A 62 4.90 -17.04 -5.05
C ILE A 62 4.74 -18.43 -5.66
N GLU A 63 3.84 -19.24 -5.11
CA GLU A 63 3.65 -20.63 -5.56
C GLU A 63 3.13 -20.73 -7.00
N GLU A 64 2.14 -19.89 -7.36
CA GLU A 64 1.59 -19.92 -8.71
C GLU A 64 2.59 -19.41 -9.77
N CYS A 65 3.36 -18.37 -9.43
CA CYS A 65 4.46 -17.92 -10.29
C CYS A 65 5.50 -19.02 -10.48
N ARG A 66 5.88 -19.72 -9.39
CA ARG A 66 6.83 -20.84 -9.45
C ARG A 66 6.32 -21.98 -10.34
N LYS A 67 5.05 -22.39 -10.19
CA LYS A 67 4.43 -23.43 -11.02
C LYS A 67 4.38 -23.06 -12.50
N LYS A 68 4.20 -21.77 -12.81
CA LYS A 68 4.10 -21.26 -14.19
C LYS A 68 5.46 -20.87 -14.79
N GLY A 69 6.54 -20.94 -14.02
CA GLY A 69 7.87 -20.49 -14.46
C GLY A 69 7.96 -18.98 -14.65
N ILE A 70 7.10 -18.21 -14.01
CA ILE A 70 7.10 -16.76 -14.03
C ILE A 70 8.04 -16.27 -12.93
N ARG A 71 8.90 -15.34 -13.28
CA ARG A 71 9.83 -14.71 -12.36
C ARG A 71 9.11 -13.64 -11.54
N LEU A 72 8.78 -13.94 -10.27
CA LEU A 72 8.17 -12.98 -9.37
C LEU A 72 9.26 -12.12 -8.73
N ASP A 73 9.68 -11.09 -9.41
CA ASP A 73 10.63 -10.09 -8.93
C ASP A 73 9.98 -8.70 -8.83
N ARG A 74 10.73 -7.75 -8.27
CA ARG A 74 10.23 -6.40 -8.04
C ARG A 74 9.84 -5.69 -9.35
N ASP A 75 10.68 -5.81 -10.37
CA ASP A 75 10.47 -5.11 -11.64
C ASP A 75 9.22 -5.62 -12.36
N TYR A 76 8.98 -6.94 -12.29
CA TYR A 76 7.75 -7.53 -12.80
C TYR A 76 6.51 -6.97 -12.08
N LEU A 77 6.51 -6.92 -10.74
CA LEU A 77 5.39 -6.37 -9.98
C LEU A 77 5.19 -4.87 -10.26
N VAL A 78 6.25 -4.08 -10.35
CA VAL A 78 6.15 -2.66 -10.77
C VAL A 78 5.53 -2.55 -12.16
N SER A 79 5.93 -3.41 -13.11
CA SER A 79 5.35 -3.41 -14.46
C SER A 79 3.86 -3.70 -14.48
N CYS A 80 3.37 -4.53 -13.55
CA CYS A 80 1.93 -4.79 -13.39
C CYS A 80 1.13 -3.53 -13.05
N GLY A 81 1.75 -2.55 -12.41
CA GLY A 81 1.12 -1.28 -12.04
C GLY A 81 0.83 -0.35 -13.23
N HIS A 82 1.50 -0.54 -14.37
CA HIS A 82 1.31 0.31 -15.55
C HIS A 82 -0.10 0.20 -16.17
N ALA A 83 -0.80 -0.90 -15.93
CA ALA A 83 -2.14 -1.15 -16.48
C ALA A 83 -3.27 -0.75 -15.53
N ILE A 84 -2.97 -0.15 -14.40
CA ILE A 84 -3.98 0.27 -13.42
C ILE A 84 -4.88 1.36 -14.02
N GLU A 85 -6.19 1.12 -13.96
CA GLU A 85 -7.21 2.08 -14.35
C GLU A 85 -7.71 2.84 -13.12
N LEU A 86 -7.49 4.15 -13.13
CA LEU A 86 -7.93 5.04 -12.06
C LEU A 86 -9.40 5.44 -12.25
N PHE A 87 -10.09 5.69 -11.13
CA PHE A 87 -11.41 6.32 -11.22
C PHE A 87 -11.33 7.70 -11.85
N PRO A 88 -12.38 8.14 -12.59
CA PRO A 88 -12.43 9.47 -13.17
C PRO A 88 -12.17 10.57 -12.14
N GLY A 89 -11.27 11.49 -12.45
CA GLY A 89 -10.92 12.63 -11.60
C GLY A 89 -9.83 12.36 -10.56
N VAL A 90 -9.39 11.10 -10.37
CA VAL A 90 -8.28 10.77 -9.44
C VAL A 90 -6.97 11.43 -9.91
N GLN A 91 -6.70 11.40 -11.20
CA GLN A 91 -5.46 11.94 -11.76
C GLN A 91 -5.30 13.45 -11.49
N ASP A 92 -6.40 14.21 -11.51
CA ASP A 92 -6.39 15.66 -11.27
C ASP A 92 -6.63 16.01 -9.80
N TRP A 93 -6.99 15.03 -8.97
CA TRP A 93 -7.36 15.26 -7.58
C TRP A 93 -6.21 15.90 -6.78
N PHE A 94 -5.01 15.35 -6.91
CA PHE A 94 -3.85 15.75 -6.11
C PHE A 94 -3.47 17.22 -6.37
N SER A 95 -3.36 17.61 -7.63
CA SER A 95 -3.05 19.01 -7.99
C SER A 95 -4.13 19.97 -7.50
N ARG A 96 -5.41 19.60 -7.61
CA ARG A 96 -6.54 20.44 -7.18
C ARG A 96 -6.56 20.64 -5.67
N ILE A 97 -6.39 19.55 -4.89
CA ILE A 97 -6.44 19.65 -3.42
C ILE A 97 -5.20 20.36 -2.88
N ASN A 98 -4.03 20.16 -3.50
CA ASN A 98 -2.81 20.88 -3.15
C ASN A 98 -2.99 22.40 -3.37
N ALA A 99 -3.49 22.82 -4.54
CA ALA A 99 -3.76 24.21 -4.83
C ALA A 99 -4.79 24.81 -3.86
N PHE A 100 -5.83 24.05 -3.48
CA PHE A 100 -6.80 24.50 -2.49
C PHE A 100 -6.15 24.67 -1.10
N GLY A 101 -5.31 23.73 -0.68
CA GLY A 101 -4.55 23.82 0.59
C GLY A 101 -3.68 25.06 0.66
N GLU A 102 -3.04 25.43 -0.43
CA GLU A 102 -2.25 26.69 -0.51
C GLU A 102 -3.08 27.92 -0.24
N THR A 103 -4.32 27.98 -0.72
CA THR A 103 -5.23 29.13 -0.46
C THR A 103 -5.59 29.25 1.02
N LEU A 104 -5.53 28.13 1.77
CA LEU A 104 -5.81 28.07 3.20
C LEU A 104 -4.54 28.23 4.07
N GLY A 105 -3.36 28.34 3.43
CA GLY A 105 -2.09 28.43 4.14
C GLY A 105 -1.65 27.13 4.81
N VAL A 106 -2.16 25.98 4.37
CA VAL A 106 -1.80 24.64 4.85
C VAL A 106 -0.98 23.89 3.79
N GLU A 107 -0.20 22.92 4.26
CA GLU A 107 0.50 21.96 3.39
C GLU A 107 -0.32 20.68 3.33
N ILE A 108 -0.53 20.14 2.13
CA ILE A 108 -1.24 18.87 1.93
C ILE A 108 -0.19 17.78 1.70
N GLU A 109 -0.33 16.67 2.42
CA GLU A 109 0.50 15.48 2.24
C GLU A 109 -0.38 14.27 1.90
N HIS A 110 0.08 13.43 0.98
CA HIS A 110 -0.66 12.27 0.50
C HIS A 110 0.04 10.97 0.90
N TYR A 111 -0.74 10.01 1.40
CA TYR A 111 -0.27 8.71 1.89
C TYR A 111 -1.19 7.59 1.42
N VAL A 112 -0.63 6.44 1.10
CA VAL A 112 -1.43 5.23 0.83
C VAL A 112 -1.34 4.27 2.01
N LEU A 113 -2.49 3.71 2.41
CA LEU A 113 -2.62 2.61 3.37
C LEU A 113 -3.43 1.49 2.69
N SER A 114 -2.75 0.53 2.02
CA SER A 114 -3.39 -0.48 1.18
C SER A 114 -3.05 -1.91 1.62
N SER A 115 -4.01 -2.81 1.47
CA SER A 115 -3.77 -4.25 1.60
C SER A 115 -3.24 -4.90 0.30
N GLY A 116 -3.13 -4.12 -0.77
CA GLY A 116 -2.48 -4.53 -2.02
C GLY A 116 -0.96 -4.47 -1.91
N LEU A 117 -0.26 -4.59 -3.06
CA LEU A 117 1.20 -4.64 -3.13
C LEU A 117 1.79 -3.26 -3.46
N ARG A 118 2.77 -2.88 -2.67
CA ARG A 118 3.51 -1.63 -2.82
C ARG A 118 4.12 -1.49 -4.21
N GLU A 119 4.75 -2.54 -4.70
CA GLU A 119 5.44 -2.54 -5.99
C GLU A 119 4.47 -2.26 -7.15
N ILE A 120 3.25 -2.82 -7.09
CA ILE A 120 2.22 -2.54 -8.09
C ILE A 120 1.76 -1.08 -8.00
N ILE A 121 1.57 -0.55 -6.79
CA ILE A 121 1.22 0.87 -6.60
C ILE A 121 2.33 1.78 -7.13
N GLU A 122 3.60 1.45 -6.88
CA GLU A 122 4.76 2.21 -7.39
C GLU A 122 4.83 2.24 -8.92
N GLY A 123 4.26 1.23 -9.60
CA GLY A 123 4.12 1.22 -11.06
C GLY A 123 2.95 2.06 -11.60
N SER A 124 2.05 2.53 -10.75
CA SER A 124 0.90 3.31 -11.17
C SER A 124 1.29 4.73 -11.58
N GLY A 125 0.49 5.34 -12.47
CA GLY A 125 0.70 6.71 -12.96
C GLY A 125 0.64 7.80 -11.88
N ILE A 126 0.13 7.48 -10.67
CA ILE A 126 -0.01 8.43 -9.55
C ILE A 126 0.95 8.15 -8.39
N ALA A 127 1.86 7.19 -8.53
CA ALA A 127 2.77 6.81 -7.43
C ALA A 127 3.61 7.99 -6.90
N HIS A 128 3.97 8.92 -7.79
CA HIS A 128 4.78 10.11 -7.48
C HIS A 128 4.05 11.16 -6.63
N GLU A 129 2.72 11.06 -6.50
CA GLU A 129 1.92 11.96 -5.67
C GLU A 129 2.01 11.62 -4.17
N PHE A 130 2.44 10.40 -3.83
CA PHE A 130 2.45 9.94 -2.45
C PHE A 130 3.78 10.18 -1.76
N LYS A 131 3.73 10.84 -0.62
CA LYS A 131 4.89 11.01 0.27
C LYS A 131 5.38 9.68 0.83
N GLN A 132 4.44 8.77 1.11
CA GLN A 132 4.74 7.40 1.55
C GLN A 132 3.61 6.45 1.17
N ILE A 133 4.00 5.24 0.76
CA ILE A 133 3.10 4.14 0.46
C ILE A 133 3.32 3.06 1.52
N TYR A 134 2.30 2.79 2.33
CA TYR A 134 2.25 1.65 3.23
C TYR A 134 1.31 0.61 2.62
N ALA A 135 1.88 -0.49 2.15
CA ALA A 135 1.17 -1.59 1.52
C ALA A 135 1.92 -2.88 1.79
N CYS A 136 1.31 -4.03 1.47
CA CYS A 136 2.05 -5.29 1.55
C CYS A 136 3.28 -5.22 0.65
N GLU A 137 4.39 -5.82 1.09
CA GLU A 137 5.67 -5.79 0.39
C GLU A 137 6.39 -7.12 0.55
N PHE A 138 7.07 -7.58 -0.51
CA PHE A 138 7.91 -8.76 -0.44
C PHE A 138 9.34 -8.44 -0.01
N TYR A 139 9.94 -9.36 0.73
CA TYR A 139 11.38 -9.51 0.81
C TYR A 139 11.85 -10.29 -0.41
N TYR A 140 12.87 -9.78 -1.07
CA TYR A 140 13.49 -10.42 -2.24
C TYR A 140 14.81 -11.05 -1.83
N ASP A 141 15.05 -12.28 -2.25
CA ASP A 141 16.27 -13.01 -1.97
C ASP A 141 17.46 -12.50 -2.83
N GLU A 142 18.63 -13.15 -2.69
CA GLU A 142 19.84 -12.79 -3.42
C GLU A 142 19.69 -12.94 -4.97
N SER A 143 18.74 -13.75 -5.43
CA SER A 143 18.40 -13.88 -6.86
C SER A 143 17.42 -12.82 -7.35
N GLY A 144 16.93 -11.96 -6.45
CA GLY A 144 15.92 -10.93 -6.70
C GLY A 144 14.50 -11.47 -6.76
N LEU A 145 14.24 -12.70 -6.32
CA LEU A 145 12.92 -13.29 -6.31
C LEU A 145 12.19 -13.04 -4.99
N ALA A 146 10.88 -12.82 -5.06
CA ALA A 146 10.03 -12.71 -3.89
C ALA A 146 10.09 -14.01 -3.07
N ALA A 147 10.53 -13.90 -1.81
CA ALA A 147 10.79 -15.05 -0.96
C ALA A 147 9.92 -15.05 0.32
N TRP A 148 9.59 -13.89 0.84
CA TRP A 148 8.86 -13.77 2.11
C TRP A 148 8.08 -12.46 2.18
N PRO A 149 6.94 -12.38 2.90
CA PRO A 149 6.31 -11.11 3.22
C PRO A 149 7.24 -10.26 4.09
N LYS A 150 7.62 -9.08 3.61
CA LYS A 150 8.43 -8.10 4.35
C LYS A 150 7.55 -7.20 5.21
N LEU A 151 6.38 -6.86 4.69
CA LEU A 151 5.37 -6.04 5.35
C LEU A 151 3.99 -6.55 4.96
N ASP A 152 3.10 -6.67 5.93
CA ASP A 152 1.67 -6.83 5.72
C ASP A 152 0.92 -5.58 6.21
N VAL A 153 -0.06 -5.16 5.45
CA VAL A 153 -0.95 -4.04 5.81
C VAL A 153 -2.39 -4.50 5.68
N ASN A 154 -3.02 -4.73 6.81
CA ASN A 154 -4.40 -5.20 6.89
C ASN A 154 -5.29 -4.19 7.62
N PHE A 155 -6.61 -4.43 7.61
CA PHE A 155 -7.58 -3.51 8.20
C PHE A 155 -7.38 -3.27 9.71
N THR A 156 -6.75 -4.21 10.42
CA THR A 156 -6.50 -4.07 11.87
C THR A 156 -5.24 -3.28 12.15
N ASN A 157 -4.20 -3.41 11.32
CA ASN A 157 -2.93 -2.74 11.55
C ASN A 157 -2.75 -1.41 10.82
N LYS A 158 -3.71 -0.99 9.96
CA LYS A 158 -3.69 0.34 9.31
C LYS A 158 -3.52 1.49 10.31
N THR A 159 -4.05 1.37 11.52
CA THR A 159 -3.95 2.39 12.57
C THR A 159 -2.52 2.66 13.04
N GLN A 160 -1.62 1.69 13.01
CA GLN A 160 -0.21 1.92 13.34
C GLN A 160 0.46 2.90 12.37
N PHE A 161 0.09 2.86 11.09
CA PHE A 161 0.66 3.75 10.08
C PHE A 161 0.12 5.17 10.21
N VAL A 162 -1.16 5.33 10.59
CA VAL A 162 -1.72 6.63 10.98
C VAL A 162 -0.91 7.23 12.13
N TYR A 163 -0.59 6.41 13.14
CA TYR A 163 0.22 6.83 14.26
C TYR A 163 1.64 7.24 13.84
N ARG A 164 2.29 6.46 12.93
CA ARG A 164 3.61 6.79 12.37
C ARG A 164 3.61 8.13 11.62
N ILE A 165 2.60 8.35 10.78
CA ILE A 165 2.43 9.59 10.02
C ILE A 165 2.29 10.77 10.98
N ASN A 166 1.42 10.67 11.99
CA ASN A 166 1.22 11.71 13.00
C ASN A 166 2.50 12.04 13.79
N LYS A 167 3.36 11.04 14.03
CA LYS A 167 4.65 11.22 14.71
C LYS A 167 5.78 11.65 13.79
N GLY A 168 5.59 11.64 12.48
CA GLY A 168 6.64 11.92 11.50
C GLY A 168 7.73 10.85 11.41
N ILE A 169 7.47 9.61 11.91
CA ILE A 169 8.40 8.48 11.90
C ILE A 169 7.93 7.48 10.85
N LEU A 170 8.22 7.77 9.61
CA LEU A 170 7.66 7.04 8.46
C LEU A 170 8.34 5.69 8.21
N ASP A 171 9.59 5.51 8.63
CA ASP A 171 10.34 4.27 8.44
C ASP A 171 9.84 3.18 9.40
N VAL A 172 9.36 2.06 8.84
CA VAL A 172 8.82 0.93 9.62
C VAL A 172 9.87 0.24 10.49
N ALA A 173 11.16 0.33 10.15
CA ALA A 173 12.25 -0.23 10.94
C ALA A 173 12.57 0.59 12.21
N LYS A 174 12.02 1.81 12.34
CA LYS A 174 12.30 2.72 13.45
C LYS A 174 11.30 2.61 14.60
N ASP A 175 10.97 1.41 15.04
CA ASP A 175 10.02 1.17 16.14
C ASP A 175 10.47 1.76 17.47
N LYS A 176 11.79 1.74 17.74
CA LYS A 176 12.33 2.33 18.97
C LYS A 176 12.13 3.84 19.03
N GLU A 177 12.32 4.53 17.90
CA GLU A 177 12.08 5.96 17.79
C GLU A 177 10.58 6.27 17.95
N LEU A 178 9.72 5.48 17.32
CA LEU A 178 8.27 5.62 17.42
C LEU A 178 7.78 5.53 18.88
N ASN A 179 8.31 4.59 19.65
CA ASN A 179 7.95 4.39 21.06
C ASN A 179 8.56 5.43 21.99
N ALA A 180 9.70 6.04 21.62
CA ALA A 180 10.39 7.05 22.42
C ALA A 180 9.74 8.44 22.33
N VAL A 181 8.98 8.73 21.26
CA VAL A 181 8.27 10.02 21.10
C VAL A 181 7.09 10.06 22.07
N SER A 182 7.24 10.86 23.14
CA SER A 182 6.29 10.90 24.25
C SER A 182 4.88 11.32 23.82
N TYR A 183 3.88 10.85 24.59
CA TYR A 183 2.45 11.11 24.43
C TYR A 183 2.03 12.58 24.57
N THR A 184 2.94 13.52 24.75
CA THR A 184 2.65 14.94 25.00
C THR A 184 1.89 15.63 23.86
N HIS A 185 1.94 15.11 22.62
CA HIS A 185 1.20 15.68 21.50
C HIS A 185 -0.26 15.22 21.41
N LEU A 186 -0.64 14.12 22.06
CA LEU A 186 -2.04 13.64 22.07
C LEU A 186 -2.92 14.34 23.11
N ARG A 187 -2.34 15.04 24.09
CA ARG A 187 -3.08 15.74 25.14
C ARG A 187 -3.50 17.17 24.79
N ALA A 188 -3.05 17.72 23.67
CA ALA A 188 -3.37 19.11 23.30
C ALA A 188 -4.78 19.32 22.74
N HIS A 189 -5.55 18.24 22.48
CA HIS A 189 -6.90 18.32 21.93
C HIS A 189 -8.02 17.83 22.87
N GLU A 190 -7.70 17.46 24.12
CA GLU A 190 -8.71 17.06 25.11
C GLU A 190 -9.02 18.13 26.19
N ALA A 191 -8.50 19.32 26.01
CA ALA A 191 -8.71 20.41 26.97
C ALA A 191 -9.19 21.67 26.24
N GLU A 192 -10.46 21.67 25.82
CA GLU A 192 -11.33 22.89 25.78
C GLU A 192 -12.77 22.47 25.54
#